data_fda292cf638dbc6c4c5ec25c4dbbb944
#
_entry.id   fda292cf638dbc6c4c5ec25c4dbbb944
#
_cell.length_a   1.000
_cell.length_b   1.000
_cell.length_c   1.000
_cell.angle_alpha   90.00
_cell.angle_beta   90.00
_cell.angle_gamma   90.00
#
_symmetry.space_group_name_H-M   'P 1'
#
loop_
_entity.id
_entity.type
_entity.pdbx_description
1 polymer ?
#
loop_
_entity_poly.entity_id
_entity_poly.type
_entity_poly.pdbx_seq_one_letter_code
_entity_poly.pdbx_strand_id
1 'polypeptide(L)'
;MTVDLSNTTALYTAASQGHLEVINILLEVDRSLPKITRNNGKTSLHSAARNGHLGVVKALLDSDPGIACRRDNKGQTALHMAVKGHNLELVEELLKYLLSLVNVLDMKGNTALHMAARKGRPQANFPKQIPSQMLLLIRIHRLSSRLCSRKLVMM
;
A
#
# COMPACT_ATOMS: atom_id res chain seq x y z
N MET A 1 -6.61 -11.92 23.19
CA MET A 1 -6.00 -11.90 21.85
C MET A 1 -4.52 -12.22 22.00
N THR A 2 -4.03 -13.32 21.42
CA THR A 2 -2.63 -13.72 21.53
C THR A 2 -1.80 -13.04 20.45
N VAL A 3 -0.76 -12.35 20.84
CA VAL A 3 0.25 -11.76 19.95
C VAL A 3 1.61 -12.36 20.29
N ASP A 4 2.49 -12.45 19.32
CA ASP A 4 3.88 -12.85 19.55
C ASP A 4 4.74 -11.66 20.06
N LEU A 5 6.01 -11.92 20.33
CA LEU A 5 6.99 -10.91 20.79
C LEU A 5 7.13 -9.70 19.84
N SER A 6 6.72 -9.86 18.57
CA SER A 6 6.74 -8.80 17.55
C SER A 6 5.41 -8.05 17.44
N ASN A 7 4.46 -8.32 18.34
CA ASN A 7 3.06 -7.85 18.26
C ASN A 7 2.36 -8.31 16.97
N THR A 8 2.62 -9.53 16.52
CA THR A 8 2.03 -10.11 15.32
C THR A 8 0.69 -10.75 15.67
N THR A 9 -0.37 -10.29 15.02
CA THR A 9 -1.72 -10.85 15.17
C THR A 9 -1.96 -11.98 14.17
N ALA A 10 -2.96 -12.84 14.46
CA ALA A 10 -3.42 -13.85 13.51
C ALA A 10 -3.83 -13.21 12.16
N LEU A 11 -4.49 -12.03 12.20
CA LEU A 11 -4.85 -11.28 11.02
C LEU A 11 -3.62 -10.88 10.17
N TYR A 12 -2.54 -10.42 10.81
CA TYR A 12 -1.31 -10.07 10.11
C TYR A 12 -0.68 -11.28 9.41
N THR A 13 -0.63 -12.43 10.10
CA THR A 13 -0.08 -13.68 9.55
C THR A 13 -0.91 -14.16 8.37
N ALA A 14 -2.24 -14.23 8.52
CA ALA A 14 -3.15 -14.61 7.45
C ALA A 14 -3.05 -13.67 6.23
N ALA A 15 -2.94 -12.35 6.47
CA ALA A 15 -2.77 -11.35 5.42
C ALA A 15 -1.42 -11.48 4.70
N SER A 16 -0.37 -11.85 5.42
CA SER A 16 0.96 -12.08 4.85
C SER A 16 0.99 -13.29 3.91
N GLN A 17 0.20 -14.31 4.21
CA GLN A 17 0.12 -15.56 3.45
C GLN A 17 -1.01 -15.57 2.40
N GLY A 18 -1.91 -14.60 2.43
CA GLY A 18 -3.01 -14.48 1.47
C GLY A 18 -4.22 -15.35 1.79
N HIS A 19 -4.40 -15.80 3.03
CA HIS A 19 -5.52 -16.63 3.45
C HIS A 19 -6.82 -15.81 3.59
N LEU A 20 -7.49 -15.55 2.46
CA LEU A 20 -8.67 -14.68 2.40
C LEU A 20 -9.83 -15.16 3.29
N GLU A 21 -10.10 -16.45 3.33
CA GLU A 21 -11.18 -17.03 4.14
C GLU A 21 -10.95 -16.76 5.63
N VAL A 22 -9.71 -16.95 6.11
CA VAL A 22 -9.33 -16.66 7.50
C VAL A 22 -9.48 -15.17 7.81
N ILE A 23 -9.09 -14.30 6.86
CA ILE A 23 -9.26 -12.86 6.98
C ILE A 23 -10.73 -12.48 7.16
N ASN A 24 -11.63 -13.03 6.33
CA ASN A 24 -13.06 -12.73 6.40
C ASN A 24 -13.64 -13.14 7.77
N ILE A 25 -13.33 -14.35 8.24
CA ILE A 25 -13.78 -14.84 9.56
C ILE A 25 -13.26 -13.92 10.68
N LEU A 26 -11.99 -13.53 10.64
CA LEU A 26 -11.42 -12.65 11.66
C LEU A 26 -12.05 -11.26 11.65
N LEU A 27 -12.37 -10.70 10.49
CA LEU A 27 -13.01 -9.40 10.34
C LEU A 27 -14.49 -9.41 10.79
N GLU A 28 -15.18 -10.55 10.66
CA GLU A 28 -16.52 -10.73 11.22
C GLU A 28 -16.52 -10.74 12.74
N VAL A 29 -15.50 -11.35 13.35
CA VAL A 29 -15.37 -11.42 14.81
C VAL A 29 -14.98 -10.06 15.41
N ASP A 30 -14.02 -9.37 14.81
CA ASP A 30 -13.53 -8.09 15.32
C ASP A 30 -13.02 -7.17 14.19
N ARG A 31 -13.80 -6.16 13.87
CA ARG A 31 -13.46 -5.14 12.84
C ARG A 31 -12.35 -4.18 13.26
N SER A 32 -11.90 -4.21 14.50
CA SER A 32 -10.78 -3.37 14.95
C SER A 32 -9.41 -3.97 14.63
N LEU A 33 -9.34 -5.26 14.30
CA LEU A 33 -8.10 -6.00 14.04
C LEU A 33 -7.19 -5.37 12.97
N PRO A 34 -7.71 -4.81 11.86
CA PRO A 34 -6.87 -4.17 10.84
C PRO A 34 -6.05 -2.99 11.34
N LYS A 35 -6.48 -2.34 12.43
CA LYS A 35 -5.80 -1.18 13.02
C LYS A 35 -4.57 -1.55 13.85
N ILE A 36 -4.45 -2.81 14.23
CA ILE A 36 -3.33 -3.28 15.05
C ILE A 36 -2.05 -3.29 14.21
N THR A 37 -1.00 -2.71 14.76
CA THR A 37 0.31 -2.64 14.13
C THR A 37 1.31 -3.52 14.85
N ARG A 38 2.25 -4.08 14.09
CA ARG A 38 3.46 -4.70 14.65
C ARG A 38 4.39 -3.63 15.25
N ASN A 39 5.42 -4.07 15.98
CA ASN A 39 6.44 -3.20 16.57
C ASN A 39 7.13 -2.29 15.54
N ASN A 40 7.16 -2.67 14.26
CA ASN A 40 7.69 -1.87 13.16
C ASN A 40 6.65 -0.93 12.50
N GLY A 41 5.48 -0.76 13.11
CA GLY A 41 4.38 0.07 12.63
C GLY A 41 3.58 -0.51 11.46
N LYS A 42 3.89 -1.71 10.98
CA LYS A 42 3.18 -2.31 9.84
C LYS A 42 1.85 -2.89 10.26
N THR A 43 0.82 -2.64 9.47
CA THR A 43 -0.49 -3.29 9.56
C THR A 43 -0.54 -4.53 8.66
N SER A 44 -1.59 -5.34 8.81
CA SER A 44 -1.92 -6.44 7.90
C SER A 44 -1.99 -5.98 6.43
N LEU A 45 -2.51 -4.77 6.17
CA LEU A 45 -2.58 -4.20 4.82
C LEU A 45 -1.18 -3.99 4.19
N HIS A 46 -0.21 -3.52 4.97
CA HIS A 46 1.19 -3.37 4.48
C HIS A 46 1.77 -4.70 4.01
N SER A 47 1.49 -5.78 4.76
CA SER A 47 2.00 -7.12 4.42
C SER A 47 1.31 -7.69 3.18
N ALA A 48 -0.02 -7.64 3.15
CA ALA A 48 -0.81 -8.11 2.00
C ALA A 48 -0.41 -7.37 0.71
N ALA A 49 -0.25 -6.04 0.79
CA ALA A 49 0.16 -5.22 -0.34
C ALA A 49 1.57 -5.57 -0.84
N ARG A 50 2.51 -5.84 0.06
CA ARG A 50 3.86 -6.24 -0.31
C ARG A 50 3.92 -7.58 -1.02
N ASN A 51 3.10 -8.52 -0.58
CA ASN A 51 3.12 -9.91 -1.04
C ASN A 51 2.17 -10.16 -2.24
N GLY A 52 1.36 -9.18 -2.63
CA GLY A 52 0.53 -9.30 -3.83
C GLY A 52 -0.85 -9.91 -3.60
N HIS A 53 -1.35 -9.93 -2.38
CA HIS A 53 -2.63 -10.58 -2.05
C HIS A 53 -3.81 -9.62 -2.27
N LEU A 54 -4.23 -9.46 -3.53
CA LEU A 54 -5.28 -8.52 -3.94
C LEU A 54 -6.61 -8.72 -3.21
N GLY A 55 -7.08 -9.98 -3.09
CA GLY A 55 -8.34 -10.30 -2.41
C GLY A 55 -8.32 -9.88 -0.93
N VAL A 56 -7.19 -10.11 -0.25
CA VAL A 56 -7.00 -9.72 1.15
C VAL A 56 -6.96 -8.18 1.27
N VAL A 57 -6.29 -7.49 0.36
CA VAL A 57 -6.25 -6.02 0.35
C VAL A 57 -7.65 -5.44 0.21
N LYS A 58 -8.47 -5.97 -0.71
CA LYS A 58 -9.87 -5.55 -0.87
C LYS A 58 -10.67 -5.76 0.41
N ALA A 59 -10.64 -6.96 0.98
CA ALA A 59 -11.38 -7.28 2.21
C ALA A 59 -10.99 -6.36 3.38
N LEU A 60 -9.70 -6.05 3.54
CA LEU A 60 -9.23 -5.14 4.58
C LEU A 60 -9.69 -3.70 4.34
N LEU A 61 -9.66 -3.20 3.10
CA LEU A 61 -10.10 -1.85 2.75
C LEU A 61 -11.62 -1.69 2.84
N ASP A 62 -12.38 -2.72 2.49
CA ASP A 62 -13.84 -2.73 2.63
C ASP A 62 -14.26 -2.73 4.10
N SER A 63 -13.47 -3.37 4.97
CA SER A 63 -13.70 -3.35 6.42
C SER A 63 -13.37 -1.99 7.05
N ASP A 64 -12.24 -1.39 6.68
CA ASP A 64 -11.81 -0.07 7.16
C ASP A 64 -10.95 0.64 6.10
N PRO A 65 -11.53 1.54 5.27
CA PRO A 65 -10.78 2.31 4.28
C PRO A 65 -9.67 3.17 4.88
N GLY A 66 -9.81 3.60 6.15
CA GLY A 66 -8.85 4.45 6.84
C GLY A 66 -7.46 3.81 7.04
N ILE A 67 -7.37 2.48 6.99
CA ILE A 67 -6.07 1.81 7.11
C ILE A 67 -5.15 2.03 5.90
N ALA A 68 -5.69 2.47 4.75
CA ALA A 68 -4.88 2.82 3.58
C ALA A 68 -3.88 3.93 3.88
N CYS A 69 -4.24 4.89 4.76
CA CYS A 69 -3.41 6.02 5.15
C CYS A 69 -2.38 5.69 6.24
N ARG A 70 -2.46 4.51 6.86
CA ARG A 70 -1.51 4.13 7.91
C ARG A 70 -0.10 4.06 7.38
N ARG A 71 0.83 4.52 8.22
CA ARG A 71 2.27 4.58 7.90
C ARG A 71 3.03 3.69 8.86
N ASP A 72 3.99 2.94 8.35
CA ASP A 72 4.93 2.17 9.18
C ASP A 72 5.99 3.09 9.83
N ASN A 73 6.88 2.53 10.64
CA ASN A 73 7.95 3.28 11.30
C ASN A 73 8.96 3.93 10.32
N LYS A 74 8.88 3.60 9.03
CA LYS A 74 9.65 4.25 7.96
C LYS A 74 8.83 5.31 7.21
N GLY A 75 7.62 5.62 7.67
CA GLY A 75 6.70 6.55 7.04
C GLY A 75 6.04 5.99 5.77
N GLN A 76 6.12 4.68 5.52
CA GLN A 76 5.66 4.04 4.30
C GLN A 76 4.22 3.57 4.45
N THR A 77 3.41 3.77 3.41
CA THR A 77 2.03 3.29 3.31
C THR A 77 1.97 1.95 2.59
N ALA A 78 0.78 1.33 2.55
CA ALA A 78 0.53 0.13 1.75
C ALA A 78 0.87 0.33 0.25
N LEU A 79 0.70 1.55 -0.30
CA LEU A 79 1.09 1.87 -1.68
C LEU A 79 2.61 1.73 -1.89
N HIS A 80 3.43 2.21 -0.96
CA HIS A 80 4.87 2.01 -1.00
C HIS A 80 5.24 0.51 -0.96
N MET A 81 4.47 -0.29 -0.21
CA MET A 81 4.67 -1.74 -0.14
C MET A 81 4.28 -2.45 -1.44
N ALA A 82 3.15 -2.08 -2.06
CA ALA A 82 2.73 -2.62 -3.36
C ALA A 82 3.80 -2.37 -4.44
N VAL A 83 4.35 -1.14 -4.50
CA VAL A 83 5.46 -0.80 -5.41
C VAL A 83 6.72 -1.62 -5.09
N LYS A 84 7.04 -1.84 -3.81
CA LYS A 84 8.15 -2.69 -3.41
C LYS A 84 7.97 -4.15 -3.82
N GLY A 85 6.74 -4.64 -3.76
CA GLY A 85 6.36 -5.99 -4.14
C GLY A 85 6.21 -6.20 -5.65
N HIS A 86 6.32 -5.12 -6.48
CA HIS A 86 6.06 -5.15 -7.93
C HIS A 86 4.62 -5.55 -8.31
N ASN A 87 3.65 -5.22 -7.46
CA ASN A 87 2.26 -5.62 -7.62
C ASN A 87 1.44 -4.49 -8.25
N LEU A 88 1.36 -4.47 -9.59
CA LEU A 88 0.69 -3.41 -10.35
C LEU A 88 -0.81 -3.33 -10.05
N GLU A 89 -1.50 -4.46 -10.04
CA GLU A 89 -2.94 -4.52 -9.75
C GLU A 89 -3.26 -3.94 -8.38
N LEU A 90 -2.39 -4.18 -7.39
CA LEU A 90 -2.56 -3.61 -6.06
C LEU A 90 -2.31 -2.11 -6.02
N VAL A 91 -1.37 -1.61 -6.83
CA VAL A 91 -1.16 -0.17 -6.97
C VAL A 91 -2.42 0.47 -7.52
N GLU A 92 -3.02 -0.10 -8.56
CA GLU A 92 -4.27 0.40 -9.16
C GLU A 92 -5.43 0.36 -8.17
N GLU A 93 -5.57 -0.73 -7.43
CA GLU A 93 -6.64 -0.89 -6.44
C GLU A 93 -6.52 0.13 -5.30
N LEU A 94 -5.34 0.27 -4.71
CA LEU A 94 -5.09 1.24 -3.63
C LEU A 94 -5.36 2.69 -4.08
N LEU A 95 -5.09 3.01 -5.34
CA LEU A 95 -5.33 4.34 -5.88
C LEU A 95 -6.80 4.62 -6.15
N LYS A 96 -7.63 3.60 -6.38
CA LYS A 96 -9.10 3.77 -6.43
C LYS A 96 -9.66 4.24 -5.09
N TYR A 97 -9.12 3.71 -3.99
CA TYR A 97 -9.57 4.11 -2.65
C TYR A 97 -9.06 5.50 -2.25
N LEU A 98 -7.82 5.84 -2.57
CA LEU A 98 -7.25 7.12 -2.12
C LEU A 98 -6.14 7.63 -3.04
N LEU A 99 -6.48 8.55 -3.96
CA LEU A 99 -5.50 9.19 -4.84
C LEU A 99 -4.44 10.00 -4.10
N SER A 100 -4.76 10.51 -2.90
CA SER A 100 -3.81 11.28 -2.07
C SER A 100 -2.59 10.47 -1.61
N LEU A 101 -2.66 9.13 -1.62
CA LEU A 101 -1.53 8.26 -1.27
C LEU A 101 -0.33 8.44 -2.20
N VAL A 102 -0.53 8.94 -3.42
CA VAL A 102 0.55 9.19 -4.39
C VAL A 102 1.57 10.19 -3.86
N ASN A 103 1.11 11.20 -3.10
CA ASN A 103 1.94 12.29 -2.61
C ASN A 103 2.54 12.05 -1.22
N VAL A 104 2.23 10.92 -0.57
CA VAL A 104 2.76 10.61 0.75
C VAL A 104 4.25 10.33 0.67
N LEU A 105 5.03 11.06 1.48
CA LEU A 105 6.47 10.90 1.59
C LEU A 105 6.82 9.92 2.71
N ASP A 106 7.77 9.02 2.47
CA ASP A 106 8.39 8.24 3.53
C ASP A 106 9.38 9.10 4.35
N MET A 107 9.98 8.54 5.41
CA MET A 107 10.94 9.28 6.25
C MET A 107 12.22 9.70 5.50
N LYS A 108 12.46 9.19 4.30
CA LYS A 108 13.57 9.58 3.43
C LYS A 108 13.15 10.61 2.37
N GLY A 109 11.91 11.13 2.45
CA GLY A 109 11.36 12.08 1.48
C GLY A 109 10.98 11.43 0.13
N ASN A 110 10.80 10.12 0.06
CA ASN A 110 10.41 9.44 -1.18
C ASN A 110 8.92 9.16 -1.21
N THR A 111 8.27 9.47 -2.32
CA THR A 111 6.94 8.93 -2.63
C THR A 111 7.05 7.51 -3.19
N ALA A 112 5.91 6.82 -3.30
CA ALA A 112 5.85 5.54 -3.99
C ALA A 112 6.39 5.64 -5.43
N LEU A 113 6.15 6.78 -6.12
CA LEU A 113 6.68 7.06 -7.46
C LEU A 113 8.22 7.14 -7.48
N HIS A 114 8.83 7.84 -6.51
CA HIS A 114 10.30 7.88 -6.39
C HIS A 114 10.89 6.48 -6.22
N MET A 115 10.20 5.62 -5.45
CA MET A 115 10.62 4.24 -5.25
C MET A 115 10.47 3.39 -6.52
N ALA A 116 9.40 3.58 -7.29
CA ALA A 116 9.18 2.93 -8.58
C ALA A 116 10.27 3.33 -9.59
N ALA A 117 10.57 4.64 -9.69
CA ALA A 117 11.59 5.18 -10.57
C ALA A 117 12.99 4.61 -10.25
N ARG A 118 13.33 4.52 -8.96
CA ARG A 118 14.62 3.97 -8.52
C ARG A 118 14.76 2.48 -8.85
N LYS A 119 13.66 1.71 -8.73
CA LYS A 119 13.67 0.29 -9.09
C LYS A 119 13.70 0.05 -10.60
N GLY A 120 13.12 0.95 -11.37
CA GLY A 120 13.14 0.90 -12.83
C GLY A 120 14.48 1.33 -13.46
N ARG A 121 15.45 1.83 -12.69
CA ARG A 121 16.79 2.12 -13.20
C ARG A 121 17.54 0.82 -13.44
N PRO A 122 18.05 0.56 -14.67
CA PRO A 122 18.78 -0.65 -14.95
C PRO A 122 20.11 -0.65 -14.18
N GLN A 123 20.23 -1.51 -13.20
CA GLN A 123 21.56 -2.03 -12.88
C GLN A 123 21.84 -3.10 -13.94
N ALA A 124 22.74 -2.79 -14.84
CA ALA A 124 23.45 -3.59 -15.85
C ALA A 124 22.75 -4.77 -16.60
N ASN A 125 21.59 -5.29 -16.18
CA ASN A 125 20.96 -6.50 -16.74
C ASN A 125 19.43 -6.49 -16.83
N PHE A 126 18.77 -5.32 -16.86
CA PHE A 126 17.32 -5.25 -17.02
C PHE A 126 16.91 -4.79 -18.43
N PRO A 127 15.81 -5.34 -19.01
CA PRO A 127 15.32 -4.92 -20.32
C PRO A 127 14.97 -3.42 -20.34
N LYS A 128 15.26 -2.78 -21.47
CA LYS A 128 15.11 -1.34 -21.74
C LYS A 128 13.65 -0.80 -21.71
N GLN A 129 12.70 -1.53 -21.13
CA GLN A 129 11.31 -1.08 -21.03
C GLN A 129 11.07 -0.40 -19.69
N ILE A 130 10.50 0.80 -19.74
CA ILE A 130 9.96 1.50 -18.57
C ILE A 130 8.89 0.57 -17.97
N PRO A 131 9.01 0.16 -16.69
CA PRO A 131 7.99 -0.69 -16.06
C PRO A 131 6.61 -0.03 -16.19
N SER A 132 5.59 -0.80 -16.56
CA SER A 132 4.21 -0.30 -16.69
C SER A 132 3.72 0.44 -15.43
N GLN A 133 4.22 0.03 -14.26
CA GLN A 133 4.01 0.67 -12.95
C GLN A 133 4.49 2.13 -12.91
N MET A 134 5.60 2.43 -13.57
CA MET A 134 6.16 3.77 -13.61
C MET A 134 5.32 4.69 -14.51
N LEU A 135 4.84 4.16 -15.64
CA LEU A 135 3.92 4.89 -16.54
C LEU A 135 2.59 5.20 -15.87
N LEU A 136 2.05 4.23 -15.11
CA LEU A 136 0.81 4.43 -14.37
C LEU A 136 0.97 5.49 -13.28
N LEU A 137 2.02 5.42 -12.48
CA LEU A 137 2.29 6.39 -11.42
C LEU A 137 2.58 7.79 -11.97
N ILE A 138 3.28 7.91 -13.11
CA ILE A 138 3.50 9.18 -13.82
C ILE A 138 2.17 9.74 -14.33
N ARG A 139 1.31 8.89 -14.89
CA ARG A 139 -0.02 9.27 -15.37
C ARG A 139 -0.90 9.81 -14.24
N ILE A 140 -0.89 9.12 -13.10
CA ILE A 140 -1.65 9.49 -11.91
C ILE A 140 -1.10 10.77 -11.27
N HIS A 141 0.22 10.92 -11.17
CA HIS A 141 0.85 12.14 -10.67
C HIS A 141 0.48 13.36 -11.54
N ARG A 142 0.45 13.20 -12.87
CA ARG A 142 -0.03 14.27 -13.79
C ARG A 142 -1.50 14.62 -13.56
N LEU A 143 -2.36 13.63 -13.30
CA LEU A 143 -3.78 13.86 -13.03
C LEU A 143 -3.97 14.53 -11.67
N SER A 144 -3.27 14.10 -10.64
CA SER A 144 -3.31 14.68 -9.30
C SER A 144 -2.81 16.13 -9.30
N SER A 145 -1.74 16.44 -10.02
CA SER A 145 -1.20 17.80 -10.15
C SER A 145 -2.17 18.73 -10.87
N ARG A 146 -2.88 18.24 -11.90
CA ARG A 146 -3.91 19.02 -12.61
C ARG A 146 -5.15 19.28 -11.75
N LEU A 147 -5.55 18.35 -10.91
CA LEU A 147 -6.67 18.50 -9.97
C LEU A 147 -6.33 19.47 -8.83
N CYS A 148 -5.09 19.45 -8.34
CA CYS A 148 -4.63 20.39 -7.33
C CYS A 148 -4.56 21.82 -7.86
N SER A 149 -4.08 22.02 -9.10
CA SER A 149 -4.05 23.33 -9.77
C SER A 149 -5.44 23.89 -10.04
N ARG A 150 -6.44 23.03 -10.33
CA ARG A 150 -7.84 23.49 -10.52
C ARG A 150 -8.52 23.92 -9.23
N LYS A 151 -8.16 23.34 -8.08
CA LYS A 151 -8.71 23.79 -6.78
C LYS A 151 -8.14 25.12 -6.32
N LEU A 152 -6.92 25.48 -6.73
CA LEU A 152 -6.32 26.79 -6.40
C LEU A 152 -6.87 27.95 -7.25
N VAL A 153 -7.48 27.68 -8.41
CA VAL A 153 -8.05 28.71 -9.30
C VAL A 153 -9.51 29.01 -8.97
N MET A 154 -10.16 28.21 -8.13
CA MET A 154 -11.55 28.41 -7.68
C MET A 154 -11.68 28.98 -6.24
N MET A 155 -10.60 29.39 -5.65
CA MET A 155 -10.56 30.22 -4.45
C MET A 155 -10.01 31.60 -4.83
#